data_c61b18d01536678ecc6d41ec7284f75e
#
_entry.id   c61b18d01536678ecc6d41ec7284f75e
#
_cell.length_a   1.000
_cell.length_b   1.000
_cell.length_c   1.000
_cell.angle_alpha   90.00
_cell.angle_beta   90.00
_cell.angle_gamma   90.00
#
_symmetry.space_group_name_H-M   'P 1'
#
loop_
_entity.id
_entity.type
_entity.pdbx_description
1 polymer ?
#
loop_
_entity_poly.entity_id
_entity_poly.type
_entity_poly.pdbx_seq_one_letter_code
_entity_poly.pdbx_strand_id
1 'polypeptide(L)'
;IEVQGEKQTYSIPVVQIEDAPRFEWRGFMLDASRHFWNKDEVKHVLDLMSLYKLNKFHWHLSDDQGWRIEIEKYPLLTEKGAWRKFNKHDRTCMARAKEEDNTDFLIPEDKIRIVEGDTLYGGYYTHDDIKEIVAYATQRGIDVIPEIDMPGHFLAAISQYPELACDGLIGWGEIFSSPICPGKDATLEFCRNVFKEVFELFPYEYVHMGGDEVEKANWRKCPLCQKRIRTEKLGSVEELQAWFVRDMEKFFLANGKRLIGWDEVVADGLSSDAAITWWRSWAKDALPTATAQKQKVIVCPNEYFYFDYAQDQNSVKKILAYDPCADERLSPEQKEYIWGVQANLWAEWIPTMKRIEYLIVPRMIALSEIAWAEPTAKPDLEEFYRQLVPQFKRMDVMRVNYRVPDLQGFYKVNAFIDETTVELTCPLPGTEIRYTTDGSMPTKESALYNGALEVGKTTDFAFRTFRPDGSPSDVVRTKYVKAPYAEAVTAPAALQPGLKAVWHDFRGNLCADIDAAPVKGEYVVESVSIPEEVKGNIGLVMTGYLEVPADGIYTFALLSDDGSTLTLDGELLGDNDGAHSSVEIIVQKALKAGLHPIEVRYFD
;
A
#
# COMPACT_ATOMS: atom_id res chain seq x y z
N ILE A 1 29.54 -15.70 19.06
CA ILE A 1 28.44 -15.64 20.05
C ILE A 1 28.94 -16.48 21.23
N GLU A 2 29.37 -15.82 22.30
CA GLU A 2 29.66 -16.50 23.54
C GLU A 2 28.35 -16.77 24.27
N VAL A 3 27.91 -18.01 24.27
CA VAL A 3 26.91 -18.48 25.22
C VAL A 3 27.70 -18.95 26.46
N GLN A 4 27.35 -18.42 27.63
CA GLN A 4 28.06 -18.71 28.89
C GLN A 4 28.27 -20.21 29.08
N GLY A 5 29.53 -20.65 29.07
CA GLY A 5 30.01 -21.86 29.70
C GLY A 5 30.39 -23.03 28.81
N GLU A 6 30.07 -23.11 27.52
CA GLU A 6 30.51 -24.20 26.64
C GLU A 6 31.02 -23.72 25.28
N LYS A 7 32.20 -24.19 24.87
CA LYS A 7 32.69 -24.01 23.50
C LYS A 7 31.80 -24.80 22.55
N GLN A 8 30.89 -24.11 21.83
CA GLN A 8 30.18 -24.74 20.73
C GLN A 8 31.06 -24.68 19.47
N THR A 9 31.23 -25.82 18.83
CA THR A 9 31.93 -25.92 17.54
C THR A 9 30.89 -25.87 16.43
N TYR A 10 31.00 -24.89 15.54
CA TYR A 10 30.17 -24.78 14.35
C TYR A 10 30.95 -25.29 13.15
N SER A 11 30.34 -26.14 12.33
CA SER A 11 30.90 -26.54 11.03
C SER A 11 30.20 -25.78 9.90
N ILE A 12 30.99 -25.20 9.01
CA ILE A 12 30.52 -24.58 7.80
C ILE A 12 30.99 -25.46 6.64
N PRO A 13 30.08 -25.89 5.73
CA PRO A 13 30.50 -26.67 4.57
C PRO A 13 31.42 -25.82 3.67
N VAL A 14 32.39 -26.47 3.05
CA VAL A 14 33.21 -25.83 2.01
C VAL A 14 32.32 -25.65 0.78
N VAL A 15 32.07 -24.40 0.39
CA VAL A 15 31.20 -24.06 -0.74
C VAL A 15 31.91 -23.05 -1.62
N GLN A 16 31.61 -23.10 -2.91
CA GLN A 16 31.90 -22.02 -3.86
C GLN A 16 30.57 -21.35 -4.18
N ILE A 17 30.50 -20.03 -4.01
CA ILE A 17 29.30 -19.23 -4.27
C ILE A 17 29.65 -18.20 -5.34
N GLU A 18 28.87 -18.21 -6.43
CA GLU A 18 28.87 -17.18 -7.46
C GLU A 18 27.47 -16.56 -7.41
N ASP A 19 27.37 -15.34 -6.92
CA ASP A 19 26.09 -14.70 -6.64
C ASP A 19 26.21 -13.17 -6.82
N ALA A 20 25.21 -12.56 -7.43
CA ALA A 20 25.11 -11.12 -7.59
C ALA A 20 23.63 -10.69 -7.62
N PRO A 21 23.30 -9.49 -7.13
CA PRO A 21 21.94 -9.00 -7.24
C PRO A 21 21.60 -8.64 -8.70
N ARG A 22 20.35 -8.92 -9.09
CA ARG A 22 19.78 -8.49 -10.36
C ARG A 22 19.68 -6.97 -10.44
N PHE A 23 19.24 -6.32 -9.36
CA PHE A 23 19.05 -4.88 -9.31
C PHE A 23 20.00 -4.19 -8.32
N GLU A 24 20.48 -3.02 -8.72
CA GLU A 24 21.26 -2.12 -7.87
C GLU A 24 20.41 -1.53 -6.74
N TRP A 25 19.16 -1.10 -7.05
CA TRP A 25 18.22 -0.58 -6.09
C TRP A 25 17.31 -1.70 -5.55
N ARG A 26 17.40 -1.96 -4.26
CA ARG A 26 16.55 -2.90 -3.52
C ARG A 26 16.02 -2.17 -2.31
N GLY A 27 14.88 -1.51 -2.50
CA GLY A 27 14.38 -0.47 -1.59
C GLY A 27 13.29 -0.92 -0.64
N PHE A 28 13.22 -0.21 0.47
CA PHE A 28 12.06 -0.22 1.36
C PHE A 28 11.81 1.20 1.88
N MET A 29 10.57 1.69 1.75
CA MET A 29 10.14 2.97 2.26
C MET A 29 9.39 2.79 3.57
N LEU A 30 9.71 3.62 4.56
CA LEU A 30 9.01 3.72 5.83
C LEU A 30 8.45 5.12 6.02
N ASP A 31 7.13 5.22 6.13
CA ASP A 31 6.43 6.44 6.52
C ASP A 31 6.57 6.67 8.04
N ALA A 32 7.29 7.70 8.42
CA ALA A 32 7.42 8.14 9.80
C ALA A 32 6.50 9.33 10.14
N SER A 33 5.78 9.86 9.14
CA SER A 33 4.95 11.04 9.29
C SER A 33 3.57 10.72 9.85
N ARG A 34 2.85 9.76 9.26
CA ARG A 34 1.50 9.41 9.70
C ARG A 34 1.53 8.79 11.09
N HIS A 35 2.45 7.84 11.33
CA HIS A 35 2.83 7.39 12.67
C HIS A 35 4.35 7.50 12.86
N PHE A 36 4.77 7.91 14.06
CA PHE A 36 6.18 8.15 14.38
C PHE A 36 6.87 6.88 14.89
N TRP A 37 8.10 6.66 14.46
CA TRP A 37 8.97 5.55 14.88
C TRP A 37 10.20 6.12 15.56
N ASN A 38 10.48 5.70 16.79
CA ASN A 38 11.71 6.12 17.45
C ASN A 38 12.95 5.49 16.76
N LYS A 39 14.14 5.97 17.10
CA LYS A 39 15.37 5.54 16.42
C LYS A 39 15.66 4.04 16.54
N ASP A 40 15.26 3.41 17.65
CA ASP A 40 15.49 1.98 17.84
C ASP A 40 14.52 1.15 16.99
N GLU A 41 13.29 1.61 16.81
CA GLU A 41 12.32 1.04 15.88
C GLU A 41 12.80 1.15 14.42
N VAL A 42 13.35 2.29 14.04
CA VAL A 42 13.95 2.47 12.69
C VAL A 42 15.15 1.54 12.49
N LYS A 43 16.04 1.42 13.49
CA LYS A 43 17.17 0.48 13.42
C LYS A 43 16.72 -0.98 13.31
N HIS A 44 15.61 -1.34 13.95
CA HIS A 44 15.04 -2.69 13.82
C HIS A 44 14.59 -2.96 12.39
N VAL A 45 13.95 -2.00 11.71
CA VAL A 45 13.61 -2.10 10.27
C VAL A 45 14.88 -2.26 9.43
N LEU A 46 15.94 -1.48 9.71
CA LEU A 46 17.22 -1.59 9.01
C LEU A 46 17.87 -2.97 9.21
N ASP A 47 17.71 -3.59 10.39
CA ASP A 47 18.19 -4.96 10.65
C ASP A 47 17.45 -5.98 9.77
N LEU A 48 16.12 -5.86 9.64
CA LEU A 48 15.32 -6.71 8.75
C LEU A 48 15.69 -6.50 7.28
N MET A 49 15.86 -5.25 6.84
CA MET A 49 16.34 -4.93 5.50
C MET A 49 17.70 -5.56 5.20
N SER A 50 18.67 -5.42 6.12
CA SER A 50 20.00 -5.99 5.99
C SER A 50 19.97 -7.52 5.92
N LEU A 51 19.13 -8.16 6.72
CA LEU A 51 18.98 -9.62 6.74
C LEU A 51 18.55 -10.17 5.37
N TYR A 52 17.72 -9.42 4.65
CA TYR A 52 17.20 -9.77 3.33
C TYR A 52 17.85 -8.99 2.19
N LYS A 53 19.07 -8.46 2.40
CA LYS A 53 19.90 -7.83 1.37
C LYS A 53 19.24 -6.63 0.67
N LEU A 54 18.27 -5.96 1.30
CA LEU A 54 17.79 -4.66 0.88
C LEU A 54 18.82 -3.60 1.24
N ASN A 55 19.05 -2.63 0.34
CA ASN A 55 20.18 -1.70 0.48
C ASN A 55 19.82 -0.21 0.31
N LYS A 56 18.54 0.11 0.14
CA LYS A 56 18.05 1.49 0.01
C LYS A 56 16.89 1.69 0.98
N PHE A 57 17.13 2.50 2.01
CA PHE A 57 16.11 2.88 2.98
C PHE A 57 15.55 4.24 2.61
N HIS A 58 14.35 4.26 2.04
CA HIS A 58 13.61 5.48 1.74
C HIS A 58 12.84 5.89 2.99
N TRP A 59 13.19 7.04 3.56
CA TRP A 59 12.65 7.52 4.83
C TRP A 59 11.75 8.72 4.62
N HIS A 60 10.44 8.51 4.67
CA HIS A 60 9.43 9.54 4.50
C HIS A 60 9.27 10.32 5.80
N LEU A 61 9.86 11.54 5.85
CA LEU A 61 10.07 12.31 7.07
C LEU A 61 9.09 13.46 7.26
N SER A 62 8.28 13.80 6.28
CA SER A 62 7.28 14.85 6.37
C SER A 62 6.06 14.55 5.53
N ASP A 63 4.89 14.89 6.07
CA ASP A 63 3.60 14.80 5.43
C ASP A 63 2.59 15.70 6.18
N ASP A 64 1.32 15.66 5.81
CA ASP A 64 0.25 16.44 6.42
C ASP A 64 0.09 16.20 7.93
N GLN A 65 0.37 14.97 8.39
CA GLN A 65 0.14 14.54 9.77
C GLN A 65 1.33 14.77 10.70
N GLY A 66 2.51 15.08 10.17
CA GLY A 66 3.66 15.33 11.02
C GLY A 66 4.95 15.63 10.28
N TRP A 67 5.72 16.50 10.87
CA TRP A 67 7.09 16.83 10.45
C TRP A 67 8.09 16.13 11.38
N ARG A 68 8.99 15.30 10.86
CA ARG A 68 9.78 14.37 11.71
C ARG A 68 11.26 14.67 11.83
N ILE A 69 11.79 15.64 11.09
CA ILE A 69 13.21 15.99 11.10
C ILE A 69 13.43 17.39 11.66
N GLU A 70 14.37 17.51 12.60
CA GLU A 70 14.80 18.80 13.11
C GLU A 70 15.42 19.66 12.00
N ILE A 71 14.94 20.92 11.89
CA ILE A 71 15.48 21.95 11.02
C ILE A 71 15.78 23.15 11.90
N GLU A 72 17.06 23.41 12.17
CA GLU A 72 17.48 24.45 13.12
C GLU A 72 16.95 25.83 12.75
N LYS A 73 16.91 26.13 11.45
CA LYS A 73 16.39 27.40 10.95
C LYS A 73 14.89 27.56 11.16
N TYR A 74 14.13 26.48 11.29
CA TYR A 74 12.67 26.49 11.40
C TYR A 74 12.18 25.62 12.57
N PRO A 75 12.45 26.02 13.83
CA PRO A 75 12.21 25.16 15.00
C PRO A 75 10.74 24.78 15.22
N LEU A 76 9.77 25.61 14.77
CA LEU A 76 8.35 25.27 14.92
C LEU A 76 7.95 24.03 14.15
N LEU A 77 8.73 23.59 13.15
CA LEU A 77 8.47 22.35 12.42
C LEU A 77 8.48 21.14 13.35
N THR A 78 9.36 21.11 14.36
CA THR A 78 9.46 20.01 15.32
C THR A 78 8.85 20.34 16.68
N GLU A 79 8.94 21.59 17.15
CA GLU A 79 8.32 21.98 18.41
C GLU A 79 6.79 21.81 18.39
N LYS A 80 6.15 22.09 17.24
CA LYS A 80 4.71 22.03 17.03
C LYS A 80 4.31 21.12 15.87
N GLY A 81 4.93 21.25 14.71
CA GLY A 81 4.57 20.49 13.49
C GLY A 81 4.78 18.98 13.60
N ALA A 82 5.60 18.53 14.57
CA ALA A 82 5.77 17.11 14.87
C ALA A 82 4.65 16.53 15.75
N TRP A 83 3.71 17.35 16.21
CA TRP A 83 2.70 16.96 17.21
C TRP A 83 1.31 17.33 16.74
N ARG A 84 0.37 16.38 16.86
CA ARG A 84 -1.02 16.57 16.44
C ARG A 84 -2.00 15.97 17.45
N LYS A 85 -3.23 16.47 17.47
CA LYS A 85 -4.34 15.78 18.15
C LYS A 85 -4.65 14.46 17.46
N PHE A 86 -5.26 13.54 18.17
CA PHE A 86 -5.71 12.28 17.56
C PHE A 86 -6.65 12.58 16.40
N ASN A 87 -6.33 12.01 15.26
CA ASN A 87 -7.08 12.17 14.02
C ASN A 87 -8.02 10.96 13.74
N LYS A 88 -8.56 10.88 12.55
CA LYS A 88 -9.39 9.78 12.08
C LYS A 88 -8.62 8.43 12.11
N HIS A 89 -7.36 8.42 11.69
CA HIS A 89 -6.55 7.21 11.60
C HIS A 89 -6.30 6.60 12.99
N ASP A 90 -5.92 7.43 13.97
CA ASP A 90 -5.72 6.97 15.35
C ASP A 90 -7.00 6.36 15.94
N ARG A 91 -8.14 7.03 15.72
CA ARG A 91 -9.44 6.51 16.22
C ARG A 91 -9.83 5.20 15.56
N THR A 92 -9.54 5.03 14.28
CA THR A 92 -9.74 3.77 13.56
C THR A 92 -8.84 2.67 14.12
N CYS A 93 -7.55 2.95 14.36
CA CYS A 93 -6.65 2.00 15.02
C CYS A 93 -7.18 1.57 16.39
N MET A 94 -7.59 2.52 17.22
CA MET A 94 -8.15 2.22 18.56
C MET A 94 -9.45 1.40 18.49
N ALA A 95 -10.32 1.65 17.51
CA ALA A 95 -11.52 0.85 17.28
C ALA A 95 -11.16 -0.59 16.89
N ARG A 96 -10.24 -0.76 15.93
CA ARG A 96 -9.75 -2.07 15.50
C ARG A 96 -9.09 -2.84 16.64
N ALA A 97 -8.30 -2.17 17.49
CA ALA A 97 -7.70 -2.81 18.66
C ALA A 97 -8.74 -3.50 19.55
N LYS A 98 -9.89 -2.85 19.72
CA LYS A 98 -11.01 -3.38 20.53
C LYS A 98 -11.81 -4.45 19.78
N GLU A 99 -12.13 -4.22 18.50
CA GLU A 99 -12.97 -5.11 17.70
C GLU A 99 -12.25 -6.43 17.38
N GLU A 100 -10.95 -6.36 17.12
CA GLU A 100 -10.12 -7.51 16.75
C GLU A 100 -9.42 -8.17 17.96
N ASP A 101 -9.61 -7.62 19.18
CA ASP A 101 -8.84 -7.99 20.38
C ASP A 101 -7.33 -8.07 20.07
N ASN A 102 -6.82 -7.02 19.43
CA ASN A 102 -5.48 -6.97 18.89
C ASN A 102 -4.72 -5.73 19.36
N THR A 103 -3.78 -5.90 20.27
CA THR A 103 -2.97 -4.82 20.83
C THR A 103 -2.00 -4.18 19.83
N ASP A 104 -1.78 -4.79 18.65
CA ASP A 104 -0.92 -4.24 17.60
C ASP A 104 -1.48 -2.95 16.98
N PHE A 105 -2.76 -2.62 17.25
CA PHE A 105 -3.42 -1.38 16.85
C PHE A 105 -3.53 -0.32 17.96
N LEU A 106 -2.97 -0.57 19.14
CA LEU A 106 -2.98 0.43 20.22
C LEU A 106 -1.95 1.54 19.94
N ILE A 107 -2.36 2.79 20.20
CA ILE A 107 -1.43 3.91 20.09
C ILE A 107 -0.41 3.83 21.25
N PRO A 108 0.91 3.82 20.97
CA PRO A 108 1.94 3.73 22.01
C PRO A 108 1.95 4.96 22.93
N GLU A 109 1.99 4.73 24.23
CA GLU A 109 1.95 5.80 25.25
C GLU A 109 3.21 6.69 25.20
N ASP A 110 4.37 6.14 24.86
CA ASP A 110 5.64 6.86 24.76
C ASP A 110 5.68 7.89 23.63
N LYS A 111 4.71 7.84 22.72
CA LYS A 111 4.52 8.79 21.61
C LYS A 111 3.43 9.82 21.90
N ILE A 112 2.92 9.85 23.13
CA ILE A 112 1.86 10.75 23.58
C ILE A 112 2.44 11.77 24.56
N ARG A 113 2.05 13.04 24.42
CA ARG A 113 2.28 14.08 25.41
C ARG A 113 1.01 14.86 25.70
N ILE A 114 0.90 15.38 26.92
CA ILE A 114 -0.20 16.27 27.31
C ILE A 114 0.34 17.71 27.38
N VAL A 115 -0.24 18.60 26.59
CA VAL A 115 0.12 20.02 26.54
C VAL A 115 -1.14 20.84 26.72
N GLU A 116 -1.20 21.67 27.78
CA GLU A 116 -2.34 22.54 28.09
C GLU A 116 -3.69 21.82 28.17
N GLY A 117 -3.70 20.53 28.55
CA GLY A 117 -4.88 19.67 28.64
C GLY A 117 -5.23 18.94 27.35
N ASP A 118 -4.57 19.21 26.23
CA ASP A 118 -4.71 18.48 24.99
C ASP A 118 -3.79 17.24 24.97
N THR A 119 -4.34 16.10 24.54
CA THR A 119 -3.55 14.89 24.26
C THR A 119 -3.01 14.96 22.82
N LEU A 120 -1.69 14.99 22.69
CA LEU A 120 -1.01 15.07 21.41
C LEU A 120 -0.21 13.81 21.14
N TYR A 121 -0.25 13.34 19.89
CA TYR A 121 0.57 12.25 19.35
C TYR A 121 1.69 12.83 18.48
N GLY A 122 2.89 12.27 18.57
CA GLY A 122 3.97 12.65 17.69
C GLY A 122 5.36 12.24 18.17
N GLY A 123 6.36 12.92 17.61
CA GLY A 123 7.77 12.73 17.84
C GLY A 123 8.57 13.25 16.65
N TYR A 124 9.88 13.39 16.81
CA TYR A 124 10.77 13.79 15.74
C TYR A 124 12.20 13.30 16.02
N TYR A 125 13.05 13.38 15.01
CA TYR A 125 14.46 13.04 15.09
C TYR A 125 15.28 14.31 15.17
N THR A 126 16.20 14.36 16.15
CA THR A 126 17.24 15.38 16.22
C THR A 126 18.32 15.11 15.17
N HIS A 127 19.16 16.10 14.89
CA HIS A 127 20.34 15.91 14.02
C HIS A 127 21.22 14.74 14.48
N ASP A 128 21.37 14.55 15.80
CA ASP A 128 22.17 13.44 16.33
C ASP A 128 21.49 12.09 16.13
N ASP A 129 20.15 12.00 16.27
CA ASP A 129 19.41 10.78 15.96
C ASP A 129 19.55 10.40 14.48
N ILE A 130 19.44 11.39 13.57
CA ILE A 130 19.64 11.16 12.13
C ILE A 130 21.05 10.64 11.84
N LYS A 131 22.09 11.28 12.40
CA LYS A 131 23.48 10.84 12.20
C LYS A 131 23.72 9.43 12.74
N GLU A 132 23.13 9.11 13.88
CA GLU A 132 23.20 7.76 14.47
C GLU A 132 22.54 6.71 13.57
N ILE A 133 21.34 6.99 13.02
CA ILE A 133 20.63 6.09 12.13
C ILE A 133 21.38 5.93 10.80
N VAL A 134 21.87 7.02 10.21
CA VAL A 134 22.66 6.97 8.96
C VAL A 134 23.94 6.14 9.16
N ALA A 135 24.65 6.33 10.27
CA ALA A 135 25.84 5.53 10.58
C ALA A 135 25.49 4.04 10.76
N TYR A 136 24.36 3.76 11.43
CA TYR A 136 23.88 2.40 11.64
C TYR A 136 23.49 1.69 10.33
N ALA A 137 22.82 2.40 9.42
CA ALA A 137 22.47 1.93 8.08
C ALA A 137 23.74 1.66 7.23
N THR A 138 24.70 2.59 7.25
CA THR A 138 25.97 2.46 6.51
C THR A 138 26.75 1.21 6.91
N GLN A 139 26.79 0.86 8.20
CA GLN A 139 27.43 -0.36 8.69
C GLN A 139 26.77 -1.64 8.15
N ARG A 140 25.54 -1.54 7.65
CA ARG A 140 24.75 -2.63 7.04
C ARG A 140 24.75 -2.61 5.52
N GLY A 141 25.51 -1.69 4.91
CA GLY A 141 25.50 -1.49 3.45
C GLY A 141 24.18 -0.92 2.93
N ILE A 142 23.48 -0.14 3.76
CA ILE A 142 22.21 0.50 3.41
C ILE A 142 22.45 2.01 3.28
N ASP A 143 22.09 2.57 2.13
CA ASP A 143 22.00 4.00 1.92
C ASP A 143 20.64 4.51 2.40
N VAL A 144 20.65 5.68 3.07
CA VAL A 144 19.43 6.33 3.56
C VAL A 144 19.05 7.46 2.61
N ILE A 145 17.85 7.37 2.07
CA ILE A 145 17.26 8.36 1.18
C ILE A 145 16.19 9.12 1.95
N PRO A 146 16.44 10.36 2.41
CA PRO A 146 15.41 11.15 3.06
C PRO A 146 14.39 11.65 2.05
N GLU A 147 13.12 11.67 2.44
CA GLU A 147 12.07 12.37 1.72
C GLU A 147 11.53 13.53 2.56
N ILE A 148 11.48 14.69 1.93
CA ILE A 148 10.71 15.85 2.36
C ILE A 148 9.74 16.15 1.24
N ASP A 149 8.49 15.73 1.44
CA ASP A 149 7.49 15.83 0.40
C ASP A 149 7.04 17.26 0.18
N MET A 150 7.05 17.66 -1.09
CA MET A 150 6.58 18.97 -1.55
C MET A 150 6.33 18.96 -3.07
N PRO A 151 5.43 19.78 -3.58
CA PRO A 151 4.75 20.92 -2.92
C PRO A 151 3.44 20.54 -2.20
N GLY A 152 2.92 19.32 -2.39
CA GLY A 152 1.80 18.73 -1.66
C GLY A 152 2.22 18.19 -0.30
N HIS A 153 1.30 17.53 0.41
CA HIS A 153 1.56 16.83 1.68
C HIS A 153 2.32 17.66 2.73
N PHE A 154 2.02 18.97 2.80
CA PHE A 154 2.84 19.95 3.54
C PHE A 154 2.10 20.61 4.72
N LEU A 155 0.94 20.07 5.14
CA LEU A 155 0.08 20.70 6.15
C LEU A 155 0.81 20.87 7.49
N ALA A 156 1.63 19.91 7.92
CA ALA A 156 2.38 20.01 9.16
C ALA A 156 3.26 21.27 9.20
N ALA A 157 3.90 21.62 8.08
CA ALA A 157 4.72 22.83 7.95
C ALA A 157 3.86 24.10 7.78
N ILE A 158 2.85 24.07 6.88
CA ILE A 158 1.97 25.21 6.61
C ILE A 158 1.22 25.65 7.88
N SER A 159 0.81 24.71 8.72
CA SER A 159 0.14 25.00 9.99
C SER A 159 1.01 25.81 10.96
N GLN A 160 2.33 25.75 10.83
CA GLN A 160 3.28 26.49 11.65
C GLN A 160 3.82 27.76 10.96
N TYR A 161 3.88 27.74 9.64
CA TYR A 161 4.37 28.80 8.76
C TYR A 161 3.31 29.09 7.67
N PRO A 162 2.15 29.68 8.03
CA PRO A 162 1.02 29.85 7.11
C PRO A 162 1.33 30.73 5.91
N GLU A 163 2.38 31.57 6.00
CA GLU A 163 2.86 32.35 4.87
C GLU A 163 3.39 31.51 3.70
N LEU A 164 3.67 30.21 3.90
CA LEU A 164 4.10 29.31 2.83
C LEU A 164 2.98 28.94 1.87
N ALA A 165 1.72 28.98 2.32
CA ALA A 165 0.56 28.66 1.49
C ALA A 165 0.08 29.84 0.66
N CYS A 166 -0.75 29.57 -0.34
CA CYS A 166 -1.61 30.58 -0.95
C CYS A 166 -2.60 31.13 0.08
N ASP A 167 -3.01 32.40 -0.06
CA ASP A 167 -3.94 33.02 0.90
C ASP A 167 -5.23 32.21 1.02
N GLY A 168 -5.64 31.93 2.25
CA GLY A 168 -6.96 31.53 2.63
C GLY A 168 -7.23 30.04 2.83
N LEU A 169 -6.26 29.13 2.68
CA LEU A 169 -6.52 27.71 2.97
C LEU A 169 -5.37 27.02 3.68
N ILE A 170 -5.71 26.56 4.86
CA ILE A 170 -4.94 25.61 5.64
C ILE A 170 -5.88 24.41 5.88
N GLY A 171 -5.36 23.20 5.78
CA GLY A 171 -6.12 21.98 6.03
C GLY A 171 -6.44 21.22 4.74
N TRP A 172 -7.13 20.11 4.92
CA TRP A 172 -7.51 19.24 3.82
C TRP A 172 -8.45 19.98 2.87
N GLY A 173 -8.11 19.97 1.56
CA GLY A 173 -9.02 20.33 0.47
C GLY A 173 -10.10 19.27 0.30
N GLU A 174 -10.69 19.18 -0.88
CA GLU A 174 -11.67 18.13 -1.19
C GLU A 174 -11.04 16.73 -1.18
N ILE A 175 -9.76 16.63 -1.56
CA ILE A 175 -9.01 15.36 -1.65
C ILE A 175 -7.79 15.41 -0.73
N PHE A 176 -6.93 16.44 -0.85
CA PHE A 176 -5.68 16.59 -0.09
C PHE A 176 -5.58 18.00 0.52
N SER A 177 -4.59 18.19 1.39
CA SER A 177 -4.29 19.50 1.97
C SER A 177 -3.83 20.51 0.91
N SER A 178 -3.93 21.78 1.25
CA SER A 178 -3.40 22.85 0.39
C SER A 178 -1.89 22.71 0.23
N PRO A 179 -1.36 22.75 -1.01
CA PRO A 179 0.07 22.75 -1.25
C PRO A 179 0.70 24.10 -0.89
N ILE A 180 2.03 24.14 -0.77
CA ILE A 180 2.78 25.39 -0.69
C ILE A 180 2.55 26.27 -1.91
N CYS A 181 2.86 27.58 -1.77
CA CYS A 181 2.66 28.57 -2.83
C CYS A 181 3.95 28.80 -3.65
N PRO A 182 4.12 28.18 -4.83
CA PRO A 182 5.31 28.40 -5.66
C PRO A 182 5.37 29.80 -6.29
N GLY A 183 4.32 30.60 -6.14
CA GLY A 183 4.29 32.01 -6.55
C GLY A 183 5.11 32.95 -5.66
N LYS A 184 5.45 32.53 -4.42
CA LYS A 184 6.17 33.32 -3.44
C LYS A 184 7.67 32.96 -3.42
N ASP A 185 8.56 33.92 -3.57
CA ASP A 185 10.02 33.69 -3.50
C ASP A 185 10.43 33.21 -2.10
N ALA A 186 9.78 33.71 -1.05
CA ALA A 186 10.03 33.30 0.33
C ALA A 186 9.72 31.80 0.55
N THR A 187 8.71 31.25 -0.13
CA THR A 187 8.41 29.81 -0.09
C THR A 187 9.52 28.99 -0.73
N LEU A 188 10.03 29.43 -1.89
CA LEU A 188 11.17 28.77 -2.55
C LEU A 188 12.44 28.82 -1.69
N GLU A 189 12.67 29.95 -1.02
CA GLU A 189 13.79 30.10 -0.08
C GLU A 189 13.64 29.16 1.11
N PHE A 190 12.44 29.03 1.68
CA PHE A 190 12.14 28.07 2.74
C PHE A 190 12.50 26.65 2.33
N CYS A 191 12.01 26.19 1.18
CA CYS A 191 12.28 24.84 0.66
C CYS A 191 13.80 24.59 0.50
N ARG A 192 14.52 25.57 -0.07
CA ARG A 192 15.97 25.47 -0.23
C ARG A 192 16.72 25.44 1.09
N ASN A 193 16.27 26.18 2.10
CA ASN A 193 16.88 26.18 3.43
C ASN A 193 16.67 24.83 4.13
N VAL A 194 15.47 24.25 4.03
CA VAL A 194 15.18 22.90 4.56
C VAL A 194 16.12 21.88 3.91
N PHE A 195 16.20 21.85 2.58
CA PHE A 195 17.05 20.88 1.89
C PHE A 195 18.56 21.09 2.13
N LYS A 196 19.02 22.31 2.41
CA LYS A 196 20.43 22.52 2.81
C LYS A 196 20.79 21.73 4.07
N GLU A 197 19.95 21.79 5.11
CA GLU A 197 20.18 21.04 6.33
C GLU A 197 20.04 19.52 6.09
N VAL A 198 19.07 19.10 5.29
CA VAL A 198 18.92 17.69 4.89
C VAL A 198 20.16 17.18 4.14
N PHE A 199 20.73 17.96 3.22
CA PHE A 199 21.92 17.55 2.47
C PHE A 199 23.17 17.37 3.34
N GLU A 200 23.28 18.13 4.42
CA GLU A 200 24.38 18.00 5.39
C GLU A 200 24.25 16.74 6.25
N LEU A 201 23.01 16.29 6.52
CA LEU A 201 22.74 15.14 7.37
C LEU A 201 22.81 13.80 6.64
N PHE A 202 22.51 13.79 5.33
CA PHE A 202 22.41 12.57 4.53
C PHE A 202 23.51 12.52 3.44
N PRO A 203 24.50 11.64 3.58
CA PRO A 203 25.66 11.60 2.68
C PRO A 203 25.35 11.06 1.29
N TYR A 204 24.29 10.23 1.14
CA TYR A 204 23.94 9.64 -0.16
C TYR A 204 23.59 10.73 -1.17
N GLU A 205 23.95 10.49 -2.44
CA GLU A 205 23.79 11.51 -3.48
C GLU A 205 22.34 11.80 -3.87
N TYR A 206 21.40 10.85 -3.66
CA TYR A 206 20.00 11.02 -4.00
C TYR A 206 19.17 11.42 -2.77
N VAL A 207 18.24 12.37 -3.00
CA VAL A 207 17.27 12.85 -2.02
C VAL A 207 15.90 12.90 -2.67
N HIS A 208 14.89 12.40 -1.99
CA HIS A 208 13.52 12.36 -2.50
C HIS A 208 12.78 13.65 -2.13
N MET A 209 12.10 14.24 -3.11
CA MET A 209 11.37 15.50 -2.93
C MET A 209 9.84 15.29 -2.87
N GLY A 210 9.34 14.07 -3.05
CA GLY A 210 7.91 13.79 -3.20
C GLY A 210 7.38 14.21 -4.56
N GLY A 211 6.38 15.08 -4.58
CA GLY A 211 5.82 15.68 -5.80
C GLY A 211 4.48 15.10 -6.23
N ASP A 212 3.94 14.15 -5.45
CA ASP A 212 2.68 13.47 -5.67
C ASP A 212 1.47 14.28 -5.22
N GLU A 213 0.33 13.90 -5.74
CA GLU A 213 -1.04 14.25 -5.31
C GLU A 213 -1.32 15.73 -5.03
N VAL A 214 -0.67 16.62 -5.76
CA VAL A 214 -0.75 18.07 -5.55
C VAL A 214 -2.11 18.64 -5.93
N GLU A 215 -2.88 19.10 -4.96
CA GLU A 215 -4.16 19.79 -5.17
C GLU A 215 -3.94 21.25 -5.61
N LYS A 216 -4.26 21.59 -6.86
CA LYS A 216 -3.87 22.86 -7.51
C LYS A 216 -4.97 23.93 -7.55
N ALA A 217 -6.15 23.69 -6.95
CA ALA A 217 -7.27 24.63 -7.01
C ALA A 217 -6.89 26.02 -6.47
N ASN A 218 -6.09 26.06 -5.41
CA ASN A 218 -5.61 27.30 -4.82
C ASN A 218 -4.64 28.07 -5.73
N TRP A 219 -3.77 27.36 -6.45
CA TRP A 219 -2.86 27.99 -7.41
C TRP A 219 -3.60 28.67 -8.56
N ARG A 220 -4.73 28.12 -9.01
CA ARG A 220 -5.58 28.71 -10.06
C ARG A 220 -6.14 30.07 -9.65
N LYS A 221 -6.39 30.27 -8.35
CA LYS A 221 -6.98 31.50 -7.78
C LYS A 221 -5.93 32.46 -7.22
N CYS A 222 -4.73 31.99 -6.88
CA CYS A 222 -3.69 32.77 -6.23
C CYS A 222 -3.06 33.80 -7.18
N PRO A 223 -3.12 35.11 -6.89
CA PRO A 223 -2.53 36.14 -7.75
C PRO A 223 -1.03 35.98 -7.97
N LEU A 224 -0.30 35.49 -6.95
CA LEU A 224 1.16 35.30 -7.01
C LEU A 224 1.51 34.09 -7.88
N CYS A 225 0.80 32.96 -7.75
CA CYS A 225 0.97 31.81 -8.65
C CYS A 225 0.65 32.22 -10.10
N GLN A 226 -0.44 32.94 -10.33
CA GLN A 226 -0.80 33.44 -11.67
C GLN A 226 0.22 34.46 -12.22
N LYS A 227 0.85 35.28 -11.34
CA LYS A 227 1.95 36.15 -11.73
C LYS A 227 3.17 35.31 -12.14
N ARG A 228 3.55 34.30 -11.35
CA ARG A 228 4.66 33.39 -11.66
C ARG A 228 4.45 32.70 -13.01
N ILE A 229 3.26 32.14 -13.25
CA ILE A 229 2.89 31.51 -14.53
C ILE A 229 3.16 32.46 -15.71
N ARG A 230 2.70 33.73 -15.62
CA ARG A 230 2.94 34.71 -16.68
C ARG A 230 4.41 35.09 -16.83
N THR A 231 5.14 35.26 -15.72
CA THR A 231 6.55 35.69 -15.73
C THR A 231 7.45 34.59 -16.32
N GLU A 232 7.20 33.34 -15.95
CA GLU A 232 7.94 32.17 -16.43
C GLU A 232 7.40 31.64 -17.78
N LYS A 233 6.35 32.28 -18.34
CA LYS A 233 5.69 31.90 -19.61
C LYS A 233 5.16 30.47 -19.61
N LEU A 234 4.56 30.06 -18.50
CA LEU A 234 3.92 28.76 -18.32
C LEU A 234 2.47 28.82 -18.80
N GLY A 235 1.94 27.70 -19.30
CA GLY A 235 0.58 27.62 -19.84
C GLY A 235 -0.49 27.27 -18.81
N SER A 236 -0.09 26.62 -17.68
CA SER A 236 -1.05 26.09 -16.71
C SER A 236 -0.46 25.97 -15.30
N VAL A 237 -1.28 25.55 -14.34
CA VAL A 237 -0.82 25.24 -12.97
C VAL A 237 -0.05 23.90 -12.93
N GLU A 238 -0.30 22.99 -13.86
CA GLU A 238 0.46 21.77 -14.04
C GLU A 238 1.90 22.12 -14.46
N GLU A 239 2.07 23.03 -15.42
CA GLU A 239 3.38 23.55 -15.78
C GLU A 239 4.04 24.35 -14.65
N LEU A 240 3.26 24.95 -13.74
CA LEU A 240 3.81 25.60 -12.55
C LEU A 240 4.42 24.58 -11.58
N GLN A 241 3.79 23.41 -11.42
CA GLN A 241 4.39 22.31 -10.66
C GLN A 241 5.69 21.84 -11.33
N ALA A 242 5.65 21.58 -12.63
CA ALA A 242 6.83 21.17 -13.39
C ALA A 242 7.97 22.21 -13.29
N TRP A 243 7.63 23.50 -13.34
CA TRP A 243 8.60 24.58 -13.13
C TRP A 243 9.22 24.53 -11.72
N PHE A 244 8.40 24.34 -10.68
CA PHE A 244 8.86 24.22 -9.29
C PHE A 244 9.83 23.03 -9.13
N VAL A 245 9.47 21.88 -9.65
CA VAL A 245 10.30 20.67 -9.60
C VAL A 245 11.65 20.90 -10.29
N ARG A 246 11.65 21.51 -11.50
CA ARG A 246 12.88 21.85 -12.21
C ARG A 246 13.75 22.88 -11.49
N ASP A 247 13.13 23.86 -10.80
CA ASP A 247 13.87 24.83 -10.00
C ASP A 247 14.56 24.16 -8.82
N MET A 248 13.88 23.22 -8.17
CA MET A 248 14.45 22.43 -7.08
C MET A 248 15.51 21.45 -7.59
N GLU A 249 15.34 20.81 -8.73
CA GLU A 249 16.37 19.96 -9.35
C GLU A 249 17.67 20.74 -9.57
N LYS A 250 17.57 21.94 -10.16
CA LYS A 250 18.75 22.81 -10.36
C LYS A 250 19.45 23.12 -9.03
N PHE A 251 18.66 23.36 -7.98
CA PHE A 251 19.21 23.61 -6.66
C PHE A 251 19.90 22.36 -6.09
N PHE A 252 19.32 21.15 -6.26
CA PHE A 252 19.92 19.89 -5.83
C PHE A 252 21.26 19.67 -6.52
N LEU A 253 21.29 19.78 -7.85
CA LEU A 253 22.50 19.59 -8.66
C LEU A 253 23.60 20.61 -8.27
N ALA A 254 23.23 21.86 -8.01
CA ALA A 254 24.16 22.89 -7.56
C ALA A 254 24.78 22.59 -6.17
N ASN A 255 24.15 21.72 -5.39
CA ASN A 255 24.64 21.27 -4.08
C ASN A 255 25.20 19.82 -4.13
N GLY A 256 25.44 19.26 -5.32
CA GLY A 256 25.99 17.92 -5.50
C GLY A 256 25.02 16.79 -5.16
N LYS A 257 23.73 17.07 -5.16
CA LYS A 257 22.66 16.08 -4.92
C LYS A 257 21.83 15.86 -6.18
N ARG A 258 21.18 14.71 -6.26
CA ARG A 258 20.28 14.32 -7.33
C ARG A 258 18.87 14.13 -6.78
N LEU A 259 17.89 14.57 -7.54
CA LEU A 259 16.49 14.53 -7.14
C LEU A 259 15.89 13.16 -7.45
N ILE A 260 15.12 12.60 -6.52
CA ILE A 260 14.12 11.56 -6.78
C ILE A 260 12.75 12.20 -6.56
N GLY A 261 11.75 11.80 -7.36
CA GLY A 261 10.35 12.16 -7.14
C GLY A 261 9.41 11.02 -7.47
N TRP A 262 8.18 11.11 -6.97
CA TRP A 262 7.11 10.22 -7.39
C TRP A 262 6.81 10.41 -8.89
N ASP A 263 6.17 9.47 -9.54
CA ASP A 263 6.04 9.49 -11.01
C ASP A 263 5.19 10.64 -11.57
N GLU A 264 4.48 11.40 -10.73
CA GLU A 264 3.85 12.67 -11.10
C GLU A 264 4.84 13.70 -11.64
N VAL A 265 6.09 13.65 -11.19
CA VAL A 265 7.13 14.58 -11.63
C VAL A 265 7.80 14.21 -12.95
N VAL A 266 7.35 13.15 -13.63
CA VAL A 266 7.78 12.81 -15.02
C VAL A 266 7.28 13.89 -15.97
N ALA A 267 7.33 15.12 -15.54
CA ALA A 267 6.95 16.27 -16.32
C ALA A 267 8.10 16.69 -17.23
N ASP A 268 7.76 17.38 -18.29
CA ASP A 268 8.71 17.87 -19.28
C ASP A 268 9.85 18.68 -18.65
N GLY A 269 11.07 18.29 -18.96
CA GLY A 269 12.26 19.08 -18.67
C GLY A 269 13.02 18.73 -17.40
N LEU A 270 12.72 17.63 -16.70
CA LEU A 270 13.65 17.03 -15.75
C LEU A 270 14.85 16.42 -16.50
N SER A 271 16.03 16.54 -15.90
CA SER A 271 17.24 15.96 -16.48
C SER A 271 17.28 14.44 -16.32
N SER A 272 18.20 13.78 -17.06
CA SER A 272 18.48 12.36 -16.85
C SER A 272 19.22 12.06 -15.54
N ASP A 273 19.62 13.09 -14.78
CA ASP A 273 20.20 12.95 -13.45
C ASP A 273 19.12 12.70 -12.38
N ALA A 274 17.87 13.09 -12.62
CA ALA A 274 16.75 12.78 -11.75
C ALA A 274 16.36 11.30 -11.85
N ALA A 275 15.88 10.72 -10.77
CA ALA A 275 15.29 9.40 -10.75
C ALA A 275 13.79 9.47 -10.41
N ILE A 276 13.04 8.49 -10.84
CA ILE A 276 11.59 8.43 -10.70
C ILE A 276 11.19 7.21 -9.88
N THR A 277 10.32 7.41 -8.90
CA THR A 277 9.67 6.33 -8.15
C THR A 277 8.28 6.11 -8.76
N TRP A 278 8.13 5.05 -9.55
CA TRP A 278 6.89 4.73 -10.25
C TRP A 278 5.98 3.87 -9.37
N TRP A 279 4.86 4.45 -8.93
CA TRP A 279 3.91 3.80 -8.03
C TRP A 279 2.51 3.61 -8.65
N ARG A 280 2.09 4.50 -9.57
CA ARG A 280 0.76 4.51 -10.17
C ARG A 280 0.66 3.50 -11.30
N SER A 281 0.20 2.28 -11.02
CA SER A 281 0.00 1.24 -12.04
C SER A 281 -0.97 1.67 -13.15
N TRP A 282 -1.93 2.55 -12.85
CA TRP A 282 -2.88 3.13 -13.82
C TRP A 282 -2.26 4.23 -14.69
N ALA A 283 -1.21 4.91 -14.26
CA ALA A 283 -0.47 5.89 -15.06
C ALA A 283 0.47 5.19 -16.06
N LYS A 284 -0.11 4.47 -17.01
CA LYS A 284 0.58 3.53 -17.91
C LYS A 284 1.74 4.15 -18.70
N ASP A 285 1.72 5.46 -18.96
CA ASP A 285 2.75 6.14 -19.76
C ASP A 285 3.91 6.68 -18.92
N ALA A 286 3.82 6.71 -17.60
CA ALA A 286 4.86 7.28 -16.74
C ALA A 286 6.18 6.49 -16.86
N LEU A 287 6.14 5.17 -16.74
CA LEU A 287 7.33 4.30 -16.85
C LEU A 287 8.00 4.38 -18.24
N PRO A 288 7.27 4.22 -19.38
CA PRO A 288 7.86 4.39 -20.70
C PRO A 288 8.43 5.80 -20.93
N THR A 289 7.78 6.84 -20.43
CA THR A 289 8.22 8.23 -20.58
C THR A 289 9.53 8.48 -19.84
N ALA A 290 9.59 8.11 -18.55
CA ALA A 290 10.78 8.29 -17.72
C ALA A 290 12.00 7.55 -18.32
N THR A 291 11.83 6.30 -18.73
CA THR A 291 12.91 5.50 -19.33
C THR A 291 13.34 6.03 -20.71
N ALA A 292 12.41 6.56 -21.52
CA ALA A 292 12.74 7.23 -22.77
C ALA A 292 13.55 8.53 -22.55
N GLN A 293 13.34 9.21 -21.44
CA GLN A 293 14.13 10.37 -21.00
C GLN A 293 15.45 9.97 -20.34
N LYS A 294 15.78 8.68 -20.30
CA LYS A 294 16.99 8.11 -19.69
C LYS A 294 17.08 8.35 -18.18
N GLN A 295 15.94 8.50 -17.52
CA GLN A 295 15.86 8.59 -16.07
C GLN A 295 15.87 7.19 -15.47
N LYS A 296 16.59 7.00 -14.39
CA LYS A 296 16.52 5.78 -13.59
C LYS A 296 15.14 5.66 -12.94
N VAL A 297 14.54 4.47 -13.00
CA VAL A 297 13.20 4.23 -12.45
C VAL A 297 13.26 3.18 -11.35
N ILE A 298 12.73 3.55 -10.17
CA ILE A 298 12.46 2.67 -9.04
C ILE A 298 11.02 2.19 -9.19
N VAL A 299 10.85 0.88 -9.36
CA VAL A 299 9.55 0.26 -9.64
C VAL A 299 8.89 -0.15 -8.34
N CYS A 300 7.75 0.46 -8.01
CA CYS A 300 6.97 0.17 -6.80
C CYS A 300 5.45 0.28 -7.02
N PRO A 301 4.87 -0.35 -8.08
CA PRO A 301 3.44 -0.23 -8.33
C PRO A 301 2.63 -0.68 -7.11
N ASN A 302 1.64 0.13 -6.76
CA ASN A 302 0.88 0.00 -5.51
C ASN A 302 0.24 -1.37 -5.31
N GLU A 303 -0.31 -1.97 -6.37
CA GLU A 303 -0.97 -3.29 -6.32
C GLU A 303 -0.05 -4.44 -5.82
N TYR A 304 1.28 -4.27 -5.95
CA TYR A 304 2.27 -5.29 -5.61
C TYR A 304 3.12 -4.91 -4.40
N PHE A 305 3.46 -3.63 -4.25
CA PHE A 305 4.54 -3.21 -3.35
C PHE A 305 4.11 -2.20 -2.28
N TYR A 306 2.82 -1.89 -2.15
CA TYR A 306 2.30 -1.15 -0.99
C TYR A 306 2.01 -2.15 0.13
N PHE A 307 2.92 -2.22 1.09
CA PHE A 307 2.86 -3.19 2.19
C PHE A 307 1.93 -2.78 3.33
N ASP A 308 1.34 -1.62 3.27
CA ASP A 308 0.23 -1.18 4.10
C ASP A 308 -1.11 -1.79 3.66
N TYR A 309 -1.24 -2.20 2.40
CA TYR A 309 -2.44 -2.85 1.89
C TYR A 309 -2.71 -4.19 2.59
N ALA A 310 -4.00 -4.50 2.75
CA ALA A 310 -4.42 -5.75 3.33
C ALA A 310 -3.80 -6.96 2.62
N GLN A 311 -3.32 -7.91 3.42
CA GLN A 311 -2.77 -9.15 2.89
C GLN A 311 -3.85 -10.20 2.74
N ASP A 312 -3.73 -10.98 1.67
CA ASP A 312 -4.53 -12.17 1.39
C ASP A 312 -3.63 -13.36 1.02
N GLN A 313 -4.26 -14.48 0.68
CA GLN A 313 -3.55 -15.70 0.23
C GLN A 313 -2.73 -15.50 -1.06
N ASN A 314 -2.99 -14.45 -1.83
CA ASN A 314 -2.34 -14.15 -3.11
C ASN A 314 -1.19 -13.14 -2.98
N SER A 315 -1.09 -12.41 -1.89
CA SER A 315 -0.16 -11.28 -1.75
C SER A 315 1.29 -11.67 -2.03
N VAL A 316 1.77 -12.77 -1.42
CA VAL A 316 3.13 -13.29 -1.68
C VAL A 316 3.28 -13.80 -3.11
N LYS A 317 2.27 -14.49 -3.63
CA LYS A 317 2.24 -15.03 -5.00
C LYS A 317 2.32 -13.91 -6.03
N LYS A 318 1.57 -12.82 -5.84
CA LYS A 318 1.60 -11.64 -6.71
C LYS A 318 3.01 -11.04 -6.78
N ILE A 319 3.67 -10.83 -5.63
CA ILE A 319 5.04 -10.31 -5.56
C ILE A 319 6.01 -11.23 -6.29
N LEU A 320 6.01 -12.53 -6.00
CA LEU A 320 6.92 -13.49 -6.63
C LEU A 320 6.70 -13.61 -8.15
N ALA A 321 5.46 -13.45 -8.62
CA ALA A 321 5.15 -13.50 -10.04
C ALA A 321 5.60 -12.23 -10.79
N TYR A 322 5.76 -11.13 -10.09
CA TYR A 322 6.08 -9.85 -10.72
C TYR A 322 7.49 -9.82 -11.31
N ASP A 323 7.61 -9.30 -12.52
CA ASP A 323 8.89 -8.97 -13.14
C ASP A 323 8.92 -7.49 -13.53
N PRO A 324 9.77 -6.66 -12.88
CA PRO A 324 9.88 -5.23 -13.17
C PRO A 324 10.23 -4.89 -14.61
N CYS A 325 10.85 -5.82 -15.34
CA CYS A 325 11.27 -5.65 -16.72
C CYS A 325 10.33 -6.29 -17.76
N ALA A 326 9.16 -6.80 -17.33
CA ALA A 326 8.24 -7.51 -18.22
C ALA A 326 7.43 -6.59 -19.15
N ASP A 327 7.40 -5.28 -18.91
CA ASP A 327 6.63 -4.36 -19.76
C ASP A 327 7.10 -4.40 -21.21
N GLU A 328 6.24 -4.92 -22.09
CA GLU A 328 6.55 -5.10 -23.53
C GLU A 328 6.62 -3.77 -24.31
N ARG A 329 6.14 -2.68 -23.72
CA ARG A 329 6.24 -1.34 -24.31
C ARG A 329 7.65 -0.75 -24.22
N LEU A 330 8.50 -1.31 -23.34
CA LEU A 330 9.87 -0.85 -23.16
C LEU A 330 10.81 -1.54 -24.14
N SER A 331 11.62 -0.76 -24.86
CA SER A 331 12.72 -1.30 -25.63
C SER A 331 13.80 -1.91 -24.72
N PRO A 332 14.68 -2.78 -25.24
CA PRO A 332 15.81 -3.31 -24.46
C PRO A 332 16.65 -2.20 -23.80
N GLU A 333 16.92 -1.10 -24.49
CA GLU A 333 17.67 0.03 -23.96
C GLU A 333 16.92 0.74 -22.83
N GLN A 334 15.59 0.86 -22.92
CA GLN A 334 14.77 1.45 -21.86
C GLN A 334 14.76 0.59 -20.61
N LYS A 335 14.78 -0.74 -20.75
CA LYS A 335 14.84 -1.67 -19.60
C LYS A 335 16.12 -1.52 -18.78
N GLU A 336 17.22 -1.02 -19.36
CA GLU A 336 18.46 -0.72 -18.63
C GLU A 336 18.29 0.45 -17.62
N TYR A 337 17.23 1.26 -17.77
CA TYR A 337 16.90 2.34 -16.83
C TYR A 337 16.00 1.88 -15.68
N ILE A 338 15.54 0.63 -15.65
CA ILE A 338 14.90 0.04 -14.48
C ILE A 338 15.99 -0.17 -13.42
N TRP A 339 16.04 0.73 -12.45
CA TRP A 339 17.08 0.73 -11.43
C TRP A 339 16.89 -0.37 -10.39
N GLY A 340 15.63 -0.70 -10.11
CA GLY A 340 15.25 -1.77 -9.21
C GLY A 340 13.84 -1.65 -8.68
N VAL A 341 13.60 -2.29 -7.55
CA VAL A 341 12.29 -2.39 -6.92
C VAL A 341 12.31 -1.84 -5.49
N GLN A 342 11.16 -1.36 -5.05
CA GLN A 342 10.96 -0.89 -3.69
C GLN A 342 9.56 -1.28 -3.21
N ALA A 343 9.46 -1.67 -1.92
CA ALA A 343 8.17 -1.70 -1.27
C ALA A 343 7.98 -0.45 -0.41
N ASN A 344 6.74 0.02 -0.33
CA ASN A 344 6.35 1.18 0.44
C ASN A 344 5.44 0.74 1.60
N LEU A 345 5.62 1.35 2.76
CA LEU A 345 4.78 1.13 3.93
C LEU A 345 4.26 2.47 4.43
N TRP A 346 3.08 2.85 3.98
CA TRP A 346 2.35 4.00 4.48
C TRP A 346 1.76 3.69 5.86
N ALA A 347 1.76 4.65 6.75
CA ALA A 347 1.56 4.37 8.17
C ALA A 347 0.25 4.92 8.77
N GLU A 348 -0.74 5.26 7.96
CA GLU A 348 -2.02 5.84 8.43
C GLU A 348 -2.70 4.95 9.48
N TRP A 349 -2.66 3.63 9.28
CA TRP A 349 -3.31 2.65 10.15
C TRP A 349 -2.33 1.67 10.81
N ILE A 350 -1.07 2.09 10.95
CA ILE A 350 0.01 1.27 11.50
C ILE A 350 0.63 1.98 12.69
N PRO A 351 0.10 1.82 13.92
CA PRO A 351 0.58 2.59 15.07
C PRO A 351 1.76 1.94 15.80
N THR A 352 2.04 0.64 15.59
CA THR A 352 3.06 -0.11 16.35
C THR A 352 4.07 -0.82 15.46
N MET A 353 5.28 -1.03 15.98
CA MET A 353 6.31 -1.84 15.31
C MET A 353 5.85 -3.28 15.05
N LYS A 354 5.08 -3.86 15.97
CA LYS A 354 4.51 -5.20 15.77
C LYS A 354 3.60 -5.25 14.54
N ARG A 355 2.84 -4.18 14.27
CA ARG A 355 2.01 -4.12 13.08
C ARG A 355 2.86 -3.95 11.81
N ILE A 356 3.95 -3.18 11.85
CA ILE A 356 4.93 -3.14 10.75
C ILE A 356 5.44 -4.55 10.45
N GLU A 357 6.00 -5.23 11.43
CA GLU A 357 6.57 -6.57 11.29
C GLU A 357 5.56 -7.54 10.64
N TYR A 358 4.32 -7.51 11.12
CA TYR A 358 3.23 -8.32 10.60
C TYR A 358 2.93 -8.06 9.13
N LEU A 359 2.98 -6.80 8.71
CA LEU A 359 2.69 -6.40 7.34
C LEU A 359 3.85 -6.66 6.39
N ILE A 360 5.10 -6.53 6.85
CA ILE A 360 6.26 -6.67 5.96
C ILE A 360 6.78 -8.10 5.83
N VAL A 361 6.60 -8.96 6.83
CA VAL A 361 7.08 -10.34 6.78
C VAL A 361 5.88 -11.29 6.61
N PRO A 362 5.81 -12.10 5.53
CA PRO A 362 6.92 -12.51 4.63
C PRO A 362 7.07 -11.70 3.32
N ARG A 363 6.28 -10.64 3.06
CA ARG A 363 6.32 -9.91 1.77
C ARG A 363 7.70 -9.32 1.46
N MET A 364 8.41 -8.81 2.46
CA MET A 364 9.79 -8.32 2.30
C MET A 364 10.75 -9.42 1.81
N ILE A 365 10.53 -10.66 2.25
CA ILE A 365 11.34 -11.81 1.79
C ILE A 365 11.05 -12.08 0.31
N ALA A 366 9.78 -12.04 -0.09
CA ALA A 366 9.40 -12.20 -1.50
C ALA A 366 9.94 -11.05 -2.37
N LEU A 367 9.89 -9.80 -1.88
CA LEU A 367 10.51 -8.65 -2.56
C LEU A 367 12.02 -8.88 -2.75
N SER A 368 12.70 -9.38 -1.73
CA SER A 368 14.15 -9.61 -1.83
C SER A 368 14.49 -10.67 -2.89
N GLU A 369 13.66 -11.69 -3.06
CA GLU A 369 13.85 -12.71 -4.11
C GLU A 369 13.78 -12.10 -5.52
N ILE A 370 12.76 -11.30 -5.80
CA ILE A 370 12.64 -10.68 -7.14
C ILE A 370 13.65 -9.56 -7.37
N ALA A 371 14.14 -8.93 -6.32
CA ALA A 371 15.19 -7.92 -6.40
C ALA A 371 16.59 -8.52 -6.60
N TRP A 372 16.77 -9.76 -6.19
CA TRP A 372 18.07 -10.45 -6.23
C TRP A 372 18.18 -11.41 -7.40
N ALA A 373 17.20 -12.29 -7.60
CA ALA A 373 17.26 -13.37 -8.57
C ALA A 373 16.76 -12.97 -9.96
N GLU A 374 17.38 -13.54 -10.99
CA GLU A 374 16.81 -13.49 -12.35
C GLU A 374 15.48 -14.25 -12.40
N PRO A 375 14.53 -13.89 -13.28
CA PRO A 375 13.21 -14.50 -13.34
C PRO A 375 13.22 -16.04 -13.46
N THR A 376 14.23 -16.58 -14.13
CA THR A 376 14.40 -18.04 -14.33
C THR A 376 15.04 -18.75 -13.14
N ALA A 377 15.61 -18.02 -12.19
CA ALA A 377 16.31 -18.54 -11.02
C ALA A 377 15.54 -18.39 -9.72
N LYS A 378 14.46 -17.60 -9.71
CA LYS A 378 13.63 -17.42 -8.51
C LYS A 378 12.81 -18.68 -8.21
N PRO A 379 12.54 -18.97 -6.92
CA PRO A 379 11.73 -20.12 -6.54
C PRO A 379 10.28 -19.97 -7.03
N ASP A 380 9.61 -21.09 -7.30
CA ASP A 380 8.17 -21.10 -7.39
C ASP A 380 7.52 -20.91 -6.00
N LEU A 381 6.21 -20.80 -5.93
CA LEU A 381 5.50 -20.51 -4.68
C LEU A 381 5.68 -21.60 -3.63
N GLU A 382 5.67 -22.87 -4.02
CA GLU A 382 5.82 -24.01 -3.11
C GLU A 382 7.23 -24.05 -2.53
N GLU A 383 8.23 -23.91 -3.37
CA GLU A 383 9.62 -23.83 -2.95
C GLU A 383 9.87 -22.60 -2.05
N PHE A 384 9.28 -21.45 -2.38
CA PHE A 384 9.37 -20.26 -1.54
C PHE A 384 8.81 -20.52 -0.13
N TYR A 385 7.62 -21.10 -0.03
CA TYR A 385 7.06 -21.43 1.29
C TYR A 385 7.92 -22.44 2.06
N ARG A 386 8.52 -23.40 1.36
CA ARG A 386 9.47 -24.33 1.97
C ARG A 386 10.71 -23.60 2.53
N GLN A 387 11.20 -22.60 1.82
CA GLN A 387 12.34 -21.76 2.24
C GLN A 387 11.96 -20.79 3.37
N LEU A 388 10.69 -20.41 3.54
CA LEU A 388 10.25 -19.58 4.66
C LEU A 388 10.34 -20.30 6.00
N VAL A 389 10.22 -21.62 6.07
CA VAL A 389 10.25 -22.37 7.35
C VAL A 389 11.48 -22.05 8.20
N PRO A 390 12.73 -22.12 7.70
CA PRO A 390 13.88 -21.71 8.47
C PRO A 390 13.94 -20.20 8.73
N GLN A 391 13.33 -19.37 7.86
CA GLN A 391 13.26 -17.92 8.09
C GLN A 391 12.34 -17.61 9.28
N PHE A 392 11.17 -18.22 9.38
CA PHE A 392 10.27 -18.03 10.52
C PHE A 392 10.89 -18.49 11.83
N LYS A 393 11.66 -19.59 11.86
CA LYS A 393 12.45 -19.97 13.05
C LYS A 393 13.47 -18.90 13.47
N ARG A 394 14.07 -18.22 12.49
CA ARG A 394 14.95 -17.08 12.76
C ARG A 394 14.17 -15.88 13.30
N MET A 395 12.98 -15.60 12.73
CA MET A 395 12.08 -14.55 13.21
C MET A 395 11.61 -14.83 14.65
N ASP A 396 11.31 -16.08 15.00
CA ASP A 396 10.98 -16.47 16.39
C ASP A 396 12.12 -16.13 17.36
N VAL A 397 13.37 -16.44 16.99
CA VAL A 397 14.56 -16.09 17.80
C VAL A 397 14.73 -14.57 17.94
N MET A 398 14.47 -13.83 16.87
CA MET A 398 14.51 -12.37 16.83
C MET A 398 13.28 -11.71 17.46
N ARG A 399 12.25 -12.47 17.80
CA ARG A 399 10.96 -12.02 18.34
C ARG A 399 10.20 -11.08 17.39
N VAL A 400 10.33 -11.31 16.09
CA VAL A 400 9.61 -10.56 15.04
C VAL A 400 8.16 -11.05 14.96
N ASN A 401 7.23 -10.13 14.92
CA ASN A 401 5.78 -10.41 14.81
C ASN A 401 5.37 -10.69 13.35
N TYR A 402 5.95 -11.71 12.71
CA TYR A 402 5.64 -12.04 11.32
C TYR A 402 4.22 -12.56 11.12
N ARG A 403 3.67 -12.38 9.94
CA ARG A 403 2.40 -12.97 9.54
C ARG A 403 2.60 -14.44 9.14
N VAL A 404 1.78 -15.31 9.72
CA VAL A 404 1.65 -16.68 9.22
C VAL A 404 0.94 -16.60 7.85
N PRO A 405 1.45 -17.27 6.80
CA PRO A 405 0.78 -17.30 5.50
C PRO A 405 -0.67 -17.76 5.62
N ASP A 406 -1.54 -17.18 4.78
CA ASP A 406 -2.97 -17.43 4.85
C ASP A 406 -3.32 -18.90 4.63
N LEU A 407 -4.37 -19.32 5.31
CA LEU A 407 -4.99 -20.61 5.10
C LEU A 407 -5.55 -20.69 3.67
N GLN A 408 -5.40 -21.84 3.05
CA GLN A 408 -5.89 -22.15 1.71
C GLN A 408 -6.94 -23.27 1.74
N GLY A 409 -7.68 -23.43 0.64
CA GLY A 409 -8.65 -24.52 0.47
C GLY A 409 -10.12 -24.09 0.54
N PHE A 410 -10.40 -22.78 0.58
CA PHE A 410 -11.76 -22.24 0.62
C PHE A 410 -11.86 -20.87 -0.06
N TYR A 411 -13.10 -20.47 -0.34
CA TYR A 411 -13.45 -19.13 -0.83
C TYR A 411 -14.19 -18.33 0.25
N LYS A 412 -14.45 -17.06 0.02
CA LYS A 412 -15.26 -16.22 0.91
C LYS A 412 -16.64 -16.82 1.16
N VAL A 413 -17.27 -17.32 0.08
CA VAL A 413 -18.53 -18.09 0.12
C VAL A 413 -18.36 -19.36 -0.70
N ASN A 414 -18.64 -20.51 -0.09
CA ASN A 414 -18.57 -21.85 -0.70
C ASN A 414 -19.97 -22.42 -0.77
N ALA A 415 -20.44 -22.79 -1.95
CA ALA A 415 -21.76 -23.39 -2.15
C ALA A 415 -21.66 -24.91 -2.19
N PHE A 416 -22.69 -25.61 -1.65
CA PHE A 416 -22.80 -27.05 -1.76
C PHE A 416 -24.27 -27.50 -1.72
N ILE A 417 -24.55 -28.70 -2.25
CA ILE A 417 -25.91 -29.22 -2.37
C ILE A 417 -26.27 -30.07 -1.16
N ASP A 418 -25.58 -31.16 -0.93
CA ASP A 418 -25.92 -32.13 0.12
C ASP A 418 -24.97 -32.03 1.32
N GLU A 419 -23.74 -32.43 1.13
CA GLU A 419 -22.67 -32.41 2.12
C GLU A 419 -21.37 -31.96 1.45
N THR A 420 -20.48 -31.37 2.19
CA THR A 420 -19.15 -30.98 1.73
C THR A 420 -18.14 -31.06 2.88
N THR A 421 -16.87 -30.90 2.57
CA THR A 421 -15.77 -30.89 3.53
C THR A 421 -15.02 -29.60 3.48
N VAL A 422 -14.59 -29.10 4.64
CA VAL A 422 -13.61 -28.01 4.75
C VAL A 422 -12.25 -28.64 4.96
N GLU A 423 -11.40 -28.52 3.96
CA GLU A 423 -10.00 -28.95 4.04
C GLU A 423 -9.11 -27.71 3.97
N LEU A 424 -8.41 -27.44 5.09
CA LEU A 424 -7.52 -26.28 5.19
C LEU A 424 -6.08 -26.73 5.03
N THR A 425 -5.32 -25.97 4.27
CA THR A 425 -3.86 -26.07 4.24
C THR A 425 -3.24 -24.78 4.78
N CYS A 426 -2.25 -24.94 5.66
CA CYS A 426 -1.39 -23.85 6.08
C CYS A 426 -0.01 -24.07 5.48
N PRO A 427 0.52 -23.14 4.68
CA PRO A 427 1.85 -23.28 4.09
C PRO A 427 2.98 -23.41 5.14
N LEU A 428 2.74 -22.97 6.38
CA LEU A 428 3.69 -23.10 7.48
C LEU A 428 3.41 -24.38 8.31
N PRO A 429 4.28 -25.39 8.27
CA PRO A 429 4.08 -26.61 9.04
C PRO A 429 4.13 -26.36 10.56
N GLY A 430 3.29 -27.10 11.29
CA GLY A 430 3.26 -27.05 12.76
C GLY A 430 2.49 -25.85 13.34
N THR A 431 1.80 -25.07 12.49
CA THR A 431 0.91 -23.99 12.93
C THR A 431 -0.36 -24.58 13.54
N GLU A 432 -0.77 -24.07 14.70
CA GLU A 432 -2.04 -24.42 15.32
C GLU A 432 -3.16 -23.61 14.68
N ILE A 433 -4.22 -24.29 14.21
CA ILE A 433 -5.41 -23.63 13.62
C ILE A 433 -6.57 -23.86 14.58
N ARG A 434 -7.21 -22.78 15.01
CA ARG A 434 -8.45 -22.79 15.82
C ARG A 434 -9.62 -22.27 15.00
N TYR A 435 -10.83 -22.76 15.30
CA TYR A 435 -12.02 -22.36 14.55
C TYR A 435 -13.27 -22.27 15.42
N THR A 436 -14.25 -21.51 14.89
CA THR A 436 -15.63 -21.45 15.37
C THR A 436 -16.58 -21.69 14.19
N THR A 437 -17.82 -22.11 14.47
CA THR A 437 -18.85 -22.42 13.46
C THR A 437 -20.05 -21.47 13.51
N ASP A 438 -19.93 -20.40 14.27
CA ASP A 438 -20.93 -19.34 14.47
C ASP A 438 -20.39 -17.95 14.07
N GLY A 439 -19.20 -17.89 13.48
CA GLY A 439 -18.53 -16.67 13.07
C GLY A 439 -17.89 -15.86 14.22
N SER A 440 -17.99 -16.34 15.46
CA SER A 440 -17.30 -15.70 16.60
C SER A 440 -15.79 -15.78 16.44
N MET A 441 -15.06 -14.88 17.12
CA MET A 441 -13.60 -14.82 17.04
C MET A 441 -12.97 -16.07 17.69
N PRO A 442 -12.14 -16.85 16.96
CA PRO A 442 -11.42 -17.97 17.55
C PRO A 442 -10.36 -17.51 18.55
N THR A 443 -10.36 -18.16 19.72
CA THR A 443 -9.35 -18.03 20.77
C THR A 443 -8.53 -19.32 20.90
N LYS A 444 -7.55 -19.35 21.80
CA LYS A 444 -6.79 -20.57 22.10
C LYS A 444 -7.64 -21.71 22.68
N GLU A 445 -8.78 -21.38 23.27
CA GLU A 445 -9.73 -22.33 23.83
C GLU A 445 -10.75 -22.83 22.81
N SER A 446 -10.84 -22.20 21.64
CA SER A 446 -11.72 -22.65 20.54
C SER A 446 -11.32 -24.01 20.00
N ALA A 447 -12.22 -24.65 19.23
CA ALA A 447 -11.98 -25.97 18.66
C ALA A 447 -10.69 -25.99 17.82
N LEU A 448 -9.89 -27.06 18.00
CA LEU A 448 -8.67 -27.28 17.24
C LEU A 448 -9.01 -27.96 15.91
N TYR A 449 -8.49 -27.41 14.81
CA TYR A 449 -8.57 -28.06 13.51
C TYR A 449 -7.52 -29.18 13.40
N ASN A 450 -8.00 -30.42 13.32
CA ASN A 450 -7.17 -31.62 13.25
C ASN A 450 -7.30 -32.39 11.94
N GLY A 451 -7.89 -31.79 10.92
CA GLY A 451 -8.17 -32.41 9.62
C GLY A 451 -9.53 -32.00 9.06
N ALA A 452 -9.94 -32.60 7.96
CA ALA A 452 -11.17 -32.28 7.25
C ALA A 452 -12.42 -32.21 8.16
N LEU A 453 -13.20 -31.13 8.02
CA LEU A 453 -14.45 -30.93 8.74
C LEU A 453 -15.63 -31.22 7.81
N GLU A 454 -16.50 -32.13 8.21
CA GLU A 454 -17.74 -32.40 7.48
C GLU A 454 -18.79 -31.30 7.70
N VAL A 455 -19.40 -30.80 6.65
CA VAL A 455 -20.39 -29.73 6.65
C VAL A 455 -21.66 -30.17 5.94
N GLY A 456 -22.72 -30.39 6.72
CA GLY A 456 -24.04 -30.80 6.19
C GLY A 456 -25.13 -29.73 6.26
N LYS A 457 -24.79 -28.52 6.77
CA LYS A 457 -25.69 -27.35 6.89
C LYS A 457 -24.94 -26.06 6.61
N THR A 458 -25.67 -25.01 6.29
CA THR A 458 -25.08 -23.67 6.19
C THR A 458 -24.36 -23.30 7.49
N THR A 459 -23.08 -22.91 7.37
CA THR A 459 -22.19 -22.67 8.50
C THR A 459 -21.29 -21.46 8.22
N ASP A 460 -21.20 -20.56 9.19
CA ASP A 460 -20.27 -19.43 9.17
C ASP A 460 -19.02 -19.80 9.97
N PHE A 461 -17.93 -20.08 9.25
CA PHE A 461 -16.64 -20.39 9.88
C PHE A 461 -15.82 -19.13 10.11
N ALA A 462 -15.16 -19.09 11.27
CA ALA A 462 -13.99 -18.24 11.48
C ALA A 462 -12.81 -19.13 11.83
N PHE A 463 -11.66 -18.90 11.20
CA PHE A 463 -10.40 -19.59 11.44
C PHE A 463 -9.35 -18.60 11.90
N ARG A 464 -8.48 -19.03 12.81
CA ARG A 464 -7.33 -18.25 13.26
C ARG A 464 -6.15 -19.17 13.49
N THR A 465 -4.98 -18.79 12.96
CA THR A 465 -3.74 -19.51 13.23
C THR A 465 -3.04 -18.93 14.44
N PHE A 466 -2.31 -19.78 15.15
CA PHE A 466 -1.50 -19.38 16.30
C PHE A 466 -0.07 -19.86 16.11
N ARG A 467 0.88 -18.96 16.34
CA ARG A 467 2.31 -19.27 16.34
C ARG A 467 2.70 -20.07 17.58
N PRO A 468 3.91 -20.70 17.60
CA PRO A 468 4.39 -21.44 18.76
C PRO A 468 4.44 -20.63 20.07
N ASP A 469 4.70 -19.33 19.99
CA ASP A 469 4.66 -18.41 21.14
C ASP A 469 3.24 -18.05 21.59
N GLY A 470 2.23 -18.49 20.81
CA GLY A 470 0.83 -18.26 21.04
C GLY A 470 0.28 -16.96 20.52
N SER A 471 1.06 -16.18 19.76
CA SER A 471 0.59 -14.98 19.08
C SER A 471 -0.40 -15.34 17.96
N PRO A 472 -1.57 -14.68 17.87
CA PRO A 472 -2.55 -14.98 16.84
C PRO A 472 -2.24 -14.26 15.54
N SER A 473 -2.67 -14.86 14.41
CA SER A 473 -2.81 -14.16 13.13
C SER A 473 -4.15 -13.43 13.03
N ASP A 474 -4.39 -12.74 11.92
CA ASP A 474 -5.71 -12.21 11.59
C ASP A 474 -6.75 -13.34 11.47
N VAL A 475 -8.02 -13.00 11.70
CA VAL A 475 -9.12 -13.96 11.59
C VAL A 475 -9.55 -14.07 10.13
N VAL A 476 -9.57 -15.29 9.63
CA VAL A 476 -10.09 -15.60 8.30
C VAL A 476 -11.54 -16.10 8.42
N ARG A 477 -12.45 -15.48 7.68
CA ARG A 477 -13.88 -15.81 7.71
C ARG A 477 -14.32 -16.38 6.36
N THR A 478 -15.09 -17.46 6.42
CA THR A 478 -15.67 -18.09 5.23
C THR A 478 -17.05 -18.63 5.54
N LYS A 479 -17.92 -18.60 4.57
CA LYS A 479 -19.27 -19.13 4.67
C LYS A 479 -19.44 -20.34 3.77
N TYR A 480 -19.97 -21.41 4.32
CA TYR A 480 -20.42 -22.60 3.58
C TYR A 480 -21.94 -22.59 3.50
N VAL A 481 -22.49 -22.48 2.29
CA VAL A 481 -23.93 -22.31 2.05
C VAL A 481 -24.49 -23.57 1.44
N LYS A 482 -25.33 -24.27 2.21
CA LYS A 482 -26.15 -25.38 1.67
C LYS A 482 -27.39 -24.81 1.00
N ALA A 483 -27.49 -24.97 -0.31
CA ALA A 483 -28.63 -24.48 -1.08
C ALA A 483 -28.87 -25.39 -2.30
N PRO A 484 -30.12 -25.58 -2.71
CA PRO A 484 -30.41 -26.21 -4.01
C PRO A 484 -29.88 -25.32 -5.15
N TYR A 485 -29.82 -25.88 -6.35
CA TYR A 485 -29.57 -25.08 -7.54
C TYR A 485 -30.64 -23.99 -7.69
N ALA A 486 -30.22 -22.75 -7.83
CA ALA A 486 -31.14 -21.63 -8.10
C ALA A 486 -31.77 -21.80 -9.48
N GLU A 487 -33.08 -21.58 -9.54
CA GLU A 487 -33.85 -21.75 -10.79
C GLU A 487 -33.56 -20.59 -11.77
N ALA A 488 -33.37 -20.94 -13.03
CA ALA A 488 -33.25 -19.96 -14.10
C ALA A 488 -34.60 -19.24 -14.35
N VAL A 489 -34.53 -17.97 -14.75
CA VAL A 489 -35.73 -17.22 -15.11
C VAL A 489 -36.11 -17.43 -16.57
N THR A 490 -37.41 -17.23 -16.90
CA THR A 490 -37.86 -17.22 -18.28
C THR A 490 -37.25 -16.03 -19.03
N ALA A 491 -36.68 -16.29 -20.19
CA ALA A 491 -36.09 -15.25 -21.02
C ALA A 491 -37.10 -14.13 -21.34
N PRO A 492 -36.74 -12.85 -21.20
CA PRO A 492 -37.52 -11.74 -21.73
C PRO A 492 -37.71 -11.86 -23.25
N ALA A 493 -38.76 -11.25 -23.77
CA ALA A 493 -39.14 -11.37 -25.18
C ALA A 493 -38.10 -10.83 -26.19
N ALA A 494 -37.21 -9.97 -25.73
CA ALA A 494 -36.09 -9.43 -26.53
C ALA A 494 -34.87 -9.20 -25.63
N LEU A 495 -33.81 -9.97 -25.83
CA LEU A 495 -32.50 -9.74 -25.23
C LEU A 495 -31.52 -9.29 -26.29
N GLN A 496 -30.63 -8.39 -25.90
CA GLN A 496 -29.45 -8.00 -26.66
C GLN A 496 -28.20 -8.43 -25.90
N PRO A 497 -27.10 -8.79 -26.58
CA PRO A 497 -25.84 -9.06 -25.91
C PRO A 497 -25.34 -7.86 -25.09
N GLY A 498 -24.74 -8.14 -23.93
CA GLY A 498 -24.14 -7.15 -23.06
C GLY A 498 -24.97 -6.81 -21.83
N LEU A 499 -24.42 -5.92 -21.01
CA LEU A 499 -25.05 -5.40 -19.79
C LEU A 499 -25.41 -3.92 -19.98
N LYS A 500 -26.54 -3.49 -19.42
CA LYS A 500 -26.86 -2.06 -19.30
C LYS A 500 -26.04 -1.50 -18.16
N ALA A 501 -25.17 -0.52 -18.44
CA ALA A 501 -24.38 0.21 -17.46
C ALA A 501 -24.92 1.64 -17.30
N VAL A 502 -25.24 2.04 -16.09
CA VAL A 502 -25.68 3.41 -15.74
C VAL A 502 -24.58 4.05 -14.91
N TRP A 503 -24.06 5.19 -15.40
CA TRP A 503 -23.06 5.99 -14.72
C TRP A 503 -23.69 7.11 -13.92
N HIS A 504 -23.31 7.20 -12.65
CA HIS A 504 -23.69 8.25 -11.71
C HIS A 504 -22.45 9.09 -11.30
N ASP A 505 -22.63 10.41 -11.11
CA ASP A 505 -21.62 11.30 -10.50
C ASP A 505 -21.61 11.07 -8.99
N PHE A 506 -20.94 10.00 -8.57
CA PHE A 506 -21.00 9.49 -7.21
C PHE A 506 -19.77 9.90 -6.40
N ARG A 507 -19.99 10.29 -5.14
CA ARG A 507 -18.93 10.70 -4.19
C ARG A 507 -19.15 10.06 -2.80
N GLY A 508 -19.83 8.95 -2.78
CA GLY A 508 -20.11 8.21 -1.54
C GLY A 508 -19.09 7.09 -1.33
N ASN A 509 -19.30 6.31 -0.29
CA ASN A 509 -18.43 5.22 0.13
C ASN A 509 -19.16 3.87 0.20
N LEU A 510 -20.39 3.77 -0.31
CA LEU A 510 -21.16 2.53 -0.31
C LEU A 510 -21.93 2.38 -1.63
N CYS A 511 -21.84 1.17 -2.22
CA CYS A 511 -22.56 0.82 -3.44
C CYS A 511 -24.08 1.03 -3.35
N ALA A 512 -24.66 0.87 -2.17
CA ALA A 512 -26.09 1.07 -1.93
C ALA A 512 -26.55 2.52 -2.17
N ASP A 513 -25.66 3.49 -2.08
CA ASP A 513 -25.96 4.92 -2.18
C ASP A 513 -25.84 5.45 -3.62
N ILE A 514 -25.33 4.65 -4.57
CA ILE A 514 -25.06 5.08 -5.96
C ILE A 514 -26.34 5.64 -6.63
N ASP A 515 -27.50 4.99 -6.44
CA ASP A 515 -28.75 5.39 -7.07
C ASP A 515 -29.25 6.77 -6.64
N ALA A 516 -28.78 7.29 -5.51
CA ALA A 516 -29.12 8.65 -5.04
C ALA A 516 -28.33 9.74 -5.77
N ALA A 517 -27.25 9.39 -6.46
CA ALA A 517 -26.40 10.32 -7.18
C ALA A 517 -26.94 10.63 -8.59
N PRO A 518 -26.64 11.82 -9.17
CA PRO A 518 -27.09 12.20 -10.49
C PRO A 518 -26.59 11.27 -11.59
N VAL A 519 -27.50 10.82 -12.47
CA VAL A 519 -27.14 10.04 -13.66
C VAL A 519 -26.41 10.93 -14.66
N LYS A 520 -25.27 10.47 -15.17
CA LYS A 520 -24.44 11.12 -16.19
C LYS A 520 -24.54 10.46 -17.57
N GLY A 521 -24.77 9.16 -17.63
CA GLY A 521 -24.87 8.43 -18.88
C GLY A 521 -25.39 7.02 -18.73
N GLU A 522 -25.85 6.45 -19.85
CA GLU A 522 -26.25 5.07 -19.98
C GLU A 522 -25.53 4.43 -21.16
N TYR A 523 -25.02 3.22 -20.96
CA TYR A 523 -24.20 2.51 -21.93
C TYR A 523 -24.63 1.04 -22.03
N VAL A 524 -24.19 0.38 -23.08
CA VAL A 524 -24.22 -1.09 -23.17
C VAL A 524 -22.77 -1.55 -23.25
N VAL A 525 -22.37 -2.39 -22.31
CA VAL A 525 -21.01 -2.98 -22.23
C VAL A 525 -21.07 -4.46 -22.53
N GLU A 526 -20.09 -4.99 -23.24
CA GLU A 526 -20.04 -6.43 -23.61
C GLU A 526 -19.69 -7.33 -22.40
N SER A 527 -19.03 -6.77 -21.43
CA SER A 527 -18.62 -7.45 -20.18
C SER A 527 -18.71 -6.49 -19.00
N VAL A 528 -18.51 -6.97 -17.78
CA VAL A 528 -18.36 -6.13 -16.59
C VAL A 528 -17.07 -5.30 -16.75
N SER A 529 -17.24 -4.04 -17.15
CA SER A 529 -16.11 -3.13 -17.42
C SER A 529 -16.58 -1.67 -17.31
N ILE A 530 -15.63 -0.77 -17.04
CA ILE A 530 -15.88 0.66 -17.02
C ILE A 530 -15.90 1.15 -18.47
N PRO A 531 -16.99 1.81 -18.93
CA PRO A 531 -17.05 2.40 -20.28
C PRO A 531 -15.95 3.47 -20.46
N GLU A 532 -15.36 3.58 -21.65
CA GLU A 532 -14.28 4.53 -21.95
C GLU A 532 -14.65 6.00 -21.74
N GLU A 533 -15.94 6.31 -21.82
CA GLU A 533 -16.50 7.65 -21.64
C GLU A 533 -16.63 8.07 -20.17
N VAL A 534 -16.62 7.11 -19.24
CA VAL A 534 -16.75 7.35 -17.81
C VAL A 534 -15.44 7.93 -17.27
N LYS A 535 -15.53 9.13 -16.67
CA LYS A 535 -14.37 9.84 -16.11
C LYS A 535 -14.78 10.68 -14.90
N GLY A 536 -13.87 10.75 -13.93
CA GLY A 536 -14.11 11.51 -12.68
C GLY A 536 -14.78 10.63 -11.63
N ASN A 537 -15.69 11.16 -10.83
CA ASN A 537 -16.35 10.40 -9.78
C ASN A 537 -17.22 9.29 -10.36
N ILE A 538 -16.95 8.07 -10.02
CA ILE A 538 -17.55 6.90 -10.65
C ILE A 538 -18.52 6.23 -9.69
N GLY A 539 -19.77 6.09 -10.09
CA GLY A 539 -20.71 5.13 -9.56
C GLY A 539 -21.36 4.41 -10.74
N LEU A 540 -21.13 3.11 -10.86
CA LEU A 540 -21.69 2.29 -11.94
C LEU A 540 -22.67 1.27 -11.41
N VAL A 541 -23.83 1.16 -12.07
CA VAL A 541 -24.79 0.08 -11.86
C VAL A 541 -24.95 -0.66 -13.19
N MET A 542 -24.50 -1.91 -13.24
CA MET A 542 -24.56 -2.75 -14.42
C MET A 542 -25.57 -3.85 -14.20
N THR A 543 -26.57 -3.96 -15.10
CA THR A 543 -27.66 -4.93 -15.00
C THR A 543 -27.85 -5.73 -16.27
N GLY A 544 -28.27 -6.97 -16.12
CA GLY A 544 -28.57 -7.85 -17.25
C GLY A 544 -28.86 -9.28 -16.83
N TYR A 545 -28.47 -10.21 -17.68
CA TYR A 545 -28.64 -11.65 -17.42
C TYR A 545 -27.33 -12.40 -17.70
N LEU A 546 -27.00 -13.29 -16.80
CA LEU A 546 -25.93 -14.27 -16.98
C LEU A 546 -26.55 -15.53 -17.60
N GLU A 547 -26.03 -16.00 -18.72
CA GLU A 547 -26.42 -17.27 -19.30
C GLU A 547 -25.54 -18.41 -18.75
N VAL A 548 -26.15 -19.35 -18.04
CA VAL A 548 -25.52 -20.50 -17.42
C VAL A 548 -25.70 -21.71 -18.32
N PRO A 549 -24.62 -22.36 -18.80
CA PRO A 549 -24.72 -23.42 -19.82
C PRO A 549 -25.17 -24.78 -19.28
N ALA A 550 -24.97 -25.09 -18.00
CA ALA A 550 -25.30 -26.36 -17.36
C ALA A 550 -25.54 -26.18 -15.86
N ASP A 551 -26.31 -27.11 -15.26
CA ASP A 551 -26.44 -27.15 -13.80
C ASP A 551 -25.07 -27.36 -13.16
N GLY A 552 -24.70 -26.51 -12.16
CA GLY A 552 -23.40 -26.59 -11.53
C GLY A 552 -23.18 -25.56 -10.40
N ILE A 553 -22.06 -25.70 -9.71
CA ILE A 553 -21.58 -24.69 -8.75
C ILE A 553 -20.63 -23.77 -9.51
N TYR A 554 -21.00 -22.51 -9.61
CA TYR A 554 -20.25 -21.48 -10.33
C TYR A 554 -19.47 -20.63 -9.35
N THR A 555 -18.24 -20.29 -9.74
CA THR A 555 -17.34 -19.44 -8.96
C THR A 555 -17.24 -18.08 -9.62
N PHE A 556 -17.42 -17.02 -8.82
CA PHE A 556 -17.34 -15.63 -9.23
C PHE A 556 -16.21 -14.96 -8.48
N ALA A 557 -15.33 -14.28 -9.21
CA ALA A 557 -14.31 -13.41 -8.64
C ALA A 557 -14.74 -11.95 -8.84
N LEU A 558 -14.72 -11.16 -7.77
CA LEU A 558 -15.04 -9.74 -7.77
C LEU A 558 -13.81 -9.00 -7.25
N LEU A 559 -13.14 -8.26 -8.15
CA LEU A 559 -11.95 -7.47 -7.88
C LEU A 559 -12.27 -6.01 -8.14
N SER A 560 -12.06 -5.15 -7.17
CA SER A 560 -12.27 -3.71 -7.31
C SER A 560 -11.37 -2.89 -6.39
N ASP A 561 -11.19 -1.66 -6.77
CA ASP A 561 -10.64 -0.52 -6.07
C ASP A 561 -11.54 0.68 -6.48
N ASP A 562 -12.37 1.27 -5.67
CA ASP A 562 -12.88 0.99 -4.34
C ASP A 562 -13.93 -0.15 -4.30
N GLY A 563 -15.13 0.18 -3.80
CA GLY A 563 -16.19 -0.77 -3.46
C GLY A 563 -16.93 -1.38 -4.64
N SER A 564 -17.28 -2.65 -4.52
CA SER A 564 -18.16 -3.32 -5.48
C SER A 564 -19.07 -4.35 -4.83
N THR A 565 -20.22 -4.61 -5.46
CA THR A 565 -21.14 -5.66 -5.06
C THR A 565 -21.63 -6.47 -6.27
N LEU A 566 -21.86 -7.75 -6.04
CA LEU A 566 -22.47 -8.67 -7.01
C LEU A 566 -23.77 -9.21 -6.46
N THR A 567 -24.88 -8.87 -7.10
CA THR A 567 -26.20 -9.46 -6.85
C THR A 567 -26.56 -10.42 -7.97
N LEU A 568 -26.97 -11.64 -7.62
CA LEU A 568 -27.40 -12.67 -8.56
C LEU A 568 -28.73 -13.26 -8.11
N ASP A 569 -29.72 -13.34 -9.01
CA ASP A 569 -31.10 -13.75 -8.71
C ASP A 569 -31.77 -12.90 -7.61
N GLY A 570 -31.39 -11.64 -7.48
CA GLY A 570 -31.89 -10.72 -6.46
C GLY A 570 -31.29 -10.92 -5.06
N GLU A 571 -30.28 -11.78 -4.91
CA GLU A 571 -29.56 -12.02 -3.66
C GLU A 571 -28.15 -11.43 -3.75
N LEU A 572 -27.71 -10.69 -2.73
CA LEU A 572 -26.33 -10.20 -2.61
C LEU A 572 -25.41 -11.41 -2.41
N LEU A 573 -24.69 -11.77 -3.46
CA LEU A 573 -23.78 -12.91 -3.49
C LEU A 573 -22.36 -12.52 -3.10
N GLY A 574 -21.85 -11.43 -3.66
CA GLY A 574 -20.52 -10.90 -3.39
C GLY A 574 -20.60 -9.50 -2.78
N ASP A 575 -20.04 -9.35 -1.61
CA ASP A 575 -19.94 -8.06 -0.89
C ASP A 575 -18.47 -7.69 -0.73
N ASN A 576 -18.02 -6.76 -1.58
CA ASN A 576 -16.70 -6.13 -1.59
C ASN A 576 -16.90 -4.61 -1.48
N ASP A 577 -17.90 -4.17 -0.69
CA ASP A 577 -18.30 -2.78 -0.57
C ASP A 577 -17.42 -2.00 0.40
N GLY A 578 -17.44 -0.69 0.28
CA GLY A 578 -16.67 0.25 1.09
C GLY A 578 -15.45 0.81 0.39
N ALA A 579 -14.86 1.85 0.96
CA ALA A 579 -13.63 2.44 0.44
C ALA A 579 -12.42 1.58 0.87
N HIS A 580 -11.72 1.01 -0.10
CA HIS A 580 -10.55 0.15 0.11
C HIS A 580 -9.68 0.13 -1.15
N SER A 581 -8.40 -0.19 -0.97
CA SER A 581 -7.50 -0.51 -2.09
C SER A 581 -7.97 -1.77 -2.83
N SER A 582 -7.32 -2.11 -3.94
CA SER A 582 -7.66 -3.29 -4.76
C SER A 582 -7.76 -4.58 -3.92
N VAL A 583 -8.98 -5.09 -3.77
CA VAL A 583 -9.31 -6.33 -3.04
C VAL A 583 -10.10 -7.27 -3.94
N GLU A 584 -9.74 -8.55 -3.94
CA GLU A 584 -10.49 -9.61 -4.62
C GLU A 584 -11.23 -10.47 -3.60
N ILE A 585 -12.51 -10.69 -3.84
CA ILE A 585 -13.29 -11.72 -3.15
C ILE A 585 -13.74 -12.79 -4.14
N ILE A 586 -13.78 -14.05 -3.67
CA ILE A 586 -14.26 -15.17 -4.47
C ILE A 586 -15.44 -15.83 -3.76
N VAL A 587 -16.54 -15.99 -4.49
CA VAL A 587 -17.81 -16.50 -3.97
C VAL A 587 -18.38 -17.55 -4.92
N GLN A 588 -19.17 -18.49 -4.39
CA GLN A 588 -19.80 -19.55 -5.16
C GLN A 588 -21.33 -19.54 -5.02
N LYS A 589 -22.01 -19.94 -6.09
CA LYS A 589 -23.46 -20.18 -6.09
C LYS A 589 -23.79 -21.41 -6.96
N ALA A 590 -24.74 -22.22 -6.51
CA ALA A 590 -25.28 -23.35 -7.26
C ALA A 590 -26.40 -22.83 -8.18
N LEU A 591 -26.27 -23.05 -9.50
CA LEU A 591 -27.16 -22.51 -10.53
C LEU A 591 -27.63 -23.60 -11.47
N LYS A 592 -28.89 -23.55 -11.91
CA LYS A 592 -29.39 -24.33 -13.05
C LYS A 592 -28.99 -23.69 -14.38
N ALA A 593 -28.99 -24.49 -15.42
CA ALA A 593 -28.83 -24.00 -16.78
C ALA A 593 -29.94 -23.00 -17.14
N GLY A 594 -29.58 -21.89 -17.79
CA GLY A 594 -30.51 -20.85 -18.24
C GLY A 594 -30.06 -19.44 -17.83
N LEU A 595 -31.00 -18.52 -17.80
CA LEU A 595 -30.73 -17.11 -17.53
C LEU A 595 -30.91 -16.76 -16.05
N HIS A 596 -29.95 -16.04 -15.50
CA HIS A 596 -29.96 -15.55 -14.13
C HIS A 596 -29.80 -14.03 -14.13
N PRO A 597 -30.72 -13.25 -13.53
CA PRO A 597 -30.57 -11.80 -13.38
C PRO A 597 -29.32 -11.46 -12.59
N ILE A 598 -28.51 -10.56 -13.16
CA ILE A 598 -27.27 -10.08 -12.53
C ILE A 598 -27.27 -8.56 -12.39
N GLU A 599 -26.81 -8.08 -11.25
CA GLU A 599 -26.47 -6.69 -11.02
C GLU A 599 -25.06 -6.61 -10.42
N VAL A 600 -24.22 -5.76 -11.00
CA VAL A 600 -22.91 -5.40 -10.47
C VAL A 600 -22.91 -3.92 -10.19
N ARG A 601 -22.54 -3.54 -8.97
CA ARG A 601 -22.34 -2.15 -8.57
C ARG A 601 -20.87 -1.91 -8.29
N TYR A 602 -20.39 -0.74 -8.64
CA TYR A 602 -19.01 -0.33 -8.46
C TYR A 602 -18.92 1.16 -8.24
N PHE A 603 -18.00 1.60 -7.38
CA PHE A 603 -17.62 3.02 -7.27
C PHE A 603 -16.11 3.18 -7.06
N ASP A 604 -15.62 4.38 -7.47
CA ASP A 604 -14.24 4.85 -7.34
C ASP A 604 -14.21 6.39 -7.26
#